data_bf8d0a19fb30d0956a339d70522eb3a4
#
_entry.id   bf8d0a19fb30d0956a339d70522eb3a4
#
_cell.length_a   1.000
_cell.length_b   1.000
_cell.length_c   1.000
_cell.angle_alpha   90.00
_cell.angle_beta   90.00
_cell.angle_gamma   90.00
#
_symmetry.space_group_name_H-M   'P 1'
#
loop_
_entity.id
_entity.type
_entity.pdbx_description
1 polymer ?
#
loop_
_entity_poly.entity_id
_entity_poly.type
_entity_poly.pdbx_seq_one_letter_code
_entity_poly.pdbx_strand_id
1 'polypeptide(L)'
;MEQERLITDAGKGSRVIGISEEDVLDIMNIREHMEGLASYYATVNMTREGLQELKHIIDLMDFYFEKWDVEHLRRADDDFHDAICRLSKRTVIKDTLVPLHRKTRRYRKNAMEDKNRATCTLKEHHEIYDAIASGNAELARKLATEHIIQARTHMFGA
;
A
#
# COMPACT_ATOMS: atom_id res chain seq x y z
N MET A 1 5.23 5.85 22.48
CA MET A 1 4.04 6.44 21.81
C MET A 1 4.20 7.93 21.52
N GLU A 2 4.80 8.72 22.40
CA GLU A 2 5.19 10.12 22.12
C GLU A 2 6.16 10.21 20.93
N GLN A 3 7.04 9.26 20.76
CA GLN A 3 8.01 9.19 19.66
C GLN A 3 7.38 9.07 18.26
N GLU A 4 6.13 8.64 18.17
CA GLU A 4 5.42 8.47 16.90
C GLU A 4 4.47 9.64 16.58
N ARG A 5 4.52 10.73 17.34
CA ARG A 5 3.62 11.90 17.22
C ARG A 5 2.13 11.56 17.24
N LEU A 6 1.77 10.44 17.88
CA LEU A 6 0.38 9.99 17.98
C LEU A 6 -0.34 10.54 19.22
N ILE A 7 0.40 11.04 20.20
CA ILE A 7 -0.13 11.51 21.49
C ILE A 7 0.54 12.81 21.90
N THR A 8 -0.25 13.80 22.28
CA THR A 8 0.22 14.99 23.04
C THR A 8 -0.32 14.95 24.44
N ASP A 9 0.48 15.45 25.41
CA ASP A 9 0.03 15.68 26.77
C ASP A 9 -0.92 16.89 26.82
N ALA A 10 -2.17 16.67 27.22
CA ALA A 10 -3.21 17.68 27.33
C ALA A 10 -3.51 18.08 28.79
N GLY A 11 -2.56 17.90 29.69
CA GLY A 11 -2.65 18.40 31.08
C GLY A 11 -3.55 17.60 32.03
N LYS A 12 -4.49 16.82 31.56
CA LYS A 12 -5.31 15.86 32.34
C LYS A 12 -5.60 14.54 31.62
N GLY A 13 -4.87 14.27 30.54
CA GLY A 13 -4.99 13.03 29.77
C GLY A 13 -4.26 13.18 28.42
N SER A 14 -3.89 12.04 27.83
CA SER A 14 -3.26 12.00 26.51
C SER A 14 -4.32 12.08 25.42
N ARG A 15 -4.18 13.00 24.47
CA ARG A 15 -5.04 13.11 23.29
C ARG A 15 -4.34 12.47 22.10
N VAL A 16 -5.01 11.53 21.43
CA VAL A 16 -4.53 11.01 20.15
C VAL A 16 -4.62 12.13 19.11
N ILE A 17 -3.49 12.49 18.52
CA ILE A 17 -3.42 13.42 17.40
C ILE A 17 -3.50 12.61 16.12
N GLY A 18 -4.46 12.93 15.25
CA GLY A 18 -4.48 12.44 13.88
C GLY A 18 -3.23 12.91 13.13
N ILE A 19 -2.79 12.13 12.16
CA ILE A 19 -1.72 12.52 11.24
C ILE A 19 -2.19 13.75 10.42
N SER A 20 -1.31 14.76 10.22
CA SER A 20 -1.62 15.93 9.43
C SER A 20 -1.65 15.62 7.92
N GLU A 21 -2.32 16.47 7.12
CA GLU A 21 -2.30 16.33 5.66
C GLU A 21 -0.88 16.48 5.09
N GLU A 22 -0.06 17.37 5.67
CA GLU A 22 1.34 17.53 5.29
C GLU A 22 2.16 16.25 5.56
N ASP A 23 1.98 15.65 6.75
CA ASP A 23 2.63 14.37 7.07
C ASP A 23 2.18 13.24 6.12
N VAL A 24 0.90 13.22 5.72
CA VAL A 24 0.40 12.25 4.74
C VAL A 24 1.04 12.47 3.37
N LEU A 25 1.15 13.73 2.93
CA LEU A 25 1.82 14.05 1.67
C LEU A 25 3.28 13.62 1.67
N ASP A 26 4.01 13.89 2.77
CA ASP A 26 5.40 13.43 2.93
C ASP A 26 5.51 11.91 2.88
N ILE A 27 4.60 11.20 3.58
CA ILE A 27 4.56 9.73 3.52
C ILE A 27 4.31 9.25 2.09
N MET A 28 3.37 9.86 1.36
CA MET A 28 3.09 9.47 -0.03
C MET A 28 4.29 9.72 -0.94
N ASN A 29 5.04 10.81 -0.75
CA ASN A 29 6.27 11.09 -1.48
C ASN A 29 7.36 10.03 -1.18
N ILE A 30 7.54 9.63 0.07
CA ILE A 30 8.46 8.56 0.45
C ILE A 30 8.02 7.23 -0.19
N ARG A 31 6.75 6.90 -0.10
CA ARG A 31 6.18 5.67 -0.68
C ARG A 31 6.37 5.61 -2.19
N GLU A 32 6.16 6.71 -2.90
CA GLU A 32 6.38 6.81 -4.35
C GLU A 32 7.78 6.30 -4.76
N HIS A 33 8.81 6.67 -4.00
CA HIS A 33 10.20 6.27 -4.28
C HIS A 33 10.52 4.85 -3.81
N MET A 34 9.89 4.37 -2.74
CA MET A 34 10.26 3.10 -2.10
C MET A 34 9.39 1.91 -2.54
N GLU A 35 8.11 2.10 -2.87
CA GLU A 35 7.21 0.99 -3.27
C GLU A 35 7.69 0.34 -4.58
N GLY A 36 8.19 1.14 -5.50
CA GLY A 36 8.80 0.62 -6.72
C GLY A 36 10.02 -0.26 -6.43
N LEU A 37 10.88 0.14 -5.49
CA LEU A 37 12.03 -0.67 -5.06
C LEU A 37 11.57 -1.97 -4.39
N ALA A 38 10.55 -1.92 -3.53
CA ALA A 38 9.99 -3.12 -2.90
C ALA A 38 9.50 -4.12 -3.96
N SER A 39 8.75 -3.64 -4.95
CA SER A 39 8.21 -4.47 -6.05
C SER A 39 9.33 -5.04 -6.94
N TYR A 40 10.36 -4.25 -7.24
CA TYR A 40 11.54 -4.73 -7.96
C TYR A 40 12.21 -5.90 -7.24
N TYR A 41 12.56 -5.72 -5.96
CA TYR A 41 13.22 -6.76 -5.20
C TYR A 41 12.30 -7.95 -4.88
N ALA A 42 11.00 -7.72 -4.70
CA ALA A 42 10.04 -8.81 -4.59
C ALA A 42 10.05 -9.69 -5.86
N THR A 43 10.12 -9.08 -7.03
CA THR A 43 10.21 -9.80 -8.31
C THR A 43 11.51 -10.60 -8.43
N VAL A 44 12.65 -9.99 -8.11
CA VAL A 44 13.98 -10.64 -8.17
C VAL A 44 14.07 -11.81 -7.18
N ASN A 45 13.48 -11.67 -6.00
CA ASN A 45 13.55 -12.66 -4.92
C ASN A 45 12.31 -13.58 -4.86
N MET A 46 11.44 -13.53 -5.88
CA MET A 46 10.17 -14.24 -5.87
C MET A 46 10.36 -15.76 -5.80
N THR A 47 9.58 -16.38 -4.95
CA THR A 47 9.45 -17.83 -4.86
C THR A 47 8.08 -18.26 -5.38
N ARG A 48 7.93 -19.54 -5.68
CA ARG A 48 6.64 -20.11 -6.10
C ARG A 48 5.56 -19.87 -5.03
N GLU A 49 5.90 -20.08 -3.78
CA GLU A 49 5.01 -19.89 -2.62
C GLU A 49 4.63 -18.42 -2.46
N GLY A 50 5.59 -17.51 -2.62
CA GLY A 50 5.34 -16.07 -2.57
C GLY A 50 4.41 -15.60 -3.68
N LEU A 51 4.56 -16.14 -4.89
CA LEU A 51 3.68 -15.82 -6.01
C LEU A 51 2.26 -16.34 -5.77
N GLN A 52 2.11 -17.56 -5.21
CA GLN A 52 0.81 -18.10 -4.83
C GLN A 52 0.14 -17.26 -3.74
N GLU A 53 0.89 -16.75 -2.77
CA GLU A 53 0.38 -15.86 -1.74
C GLU A 53 -0.16 -14.55 -2.35
N LEU A 54 0.62 -13.89 -3.21
CA LEU A 54 0.16 -12.67 -3.90
C LEU A 54 -1.08 -12.93 -4.75
N LYS A 55 -1.12 -14.06 -5.46
CA LYS A 55 -2.30 -14.45 -6.26
C LYS A 55 -3.53 -14.60 -5.38
N HIS A 56 -3.39 -15.26 -4.25
CA HIS A 56 -4.49 -15.42 -3.30
C HIS A 56 -5.02 -14.06 -2.79
N ILE A 57 -4.13 -13.12 -2.49
CA ILE A 57 -4.53 -11.77 -2.05
C ILE A 57 -5.29 -11.05 -3.17
N ILE A 58 -4.82 -11.10 -4.41
CA ILE A 58 -5.51 -10.53 -5.57
C ILE A 58 -6.91 -11.15 -5.75
N ASP A 59 -7.03 -12.47 -5.65
CA ASP A 59 -8.32 -13.17 -5.77
C ASP A 59 -9.29 -12.75 -4.65
N LEU A 60 -8.79 -12.53 -3.43
CA LEU A 60 -9.60 -11.98 -2.33
C LEU A 60 -10.04 -10.54 -2.61
N MET A 61 -9.17 -9.70 -3.19
CA MET A 61 -9.54 -8.34 -3.58
C MET A 61 -10.67 -8.35 -4.60
N ASP A 62 -10.58 -9.18 -5.65
CA ASP A 62 -11.63 -9.36 -6.66
C ASP A 62 -12.95 -9.79 -5.99
N PHE A 63 -12.90 -10.79 -5.14
CA PHE A 63 -14.08 -11.30 -4.43
C PHE A 63 -14.76 -10.24 -3.57
N TYR A 64 -13.98 -9.51 -2.75
CA TYR A 64 -14.54 -8.46 -1.90
C TYR A 64 -15.04 -7.25 -2.69
N PHE A 65 -14.40 -6.93 -3.81
CA PHE A 65 -14.86 -5.89 -4.71
C PHE A 65 -16.22 -6.25 -5.35
N GLU A 66 -16.39 -7.48 -5.82
CA GLU A 66 -17.67 -7.98 -6.38
C GLU A 66 -18.82 -7.92 -5.35
N LYS A 67 -18.50 -8.24 -4.09
CA LYS A 67 -19.46 -8.17 -2.98
C LYS A 67 -19.66 -6.77 -2.43
N TRP A 68 -18.86 -5.83 -2.88
CA TRP A 68 -18.77 -4.47 -2.34
C TRP A 68 -18.53 -4.46 -0.82
N ASP A 69 -17.75 -5.42 -0.32
CA ASP A 69 -17.27 -5.48 1.06
C ASP A 69 -16.03 -4.62 1.23
N VAL A 70 -16.23 -3.31 1.40
CA VAL A 70 -15.17 -2.30 1.41
C VAL A 70 -14.18 -2.52 2.55
N GLU A 71 -14.64 -3.00 3.70
CA GLU A 71 -13.76 -3.23 4.85
C GLU A 71 -12.75 -4.37 4.59
N HIS A 72 -13.21 -5.49 4.05
CA HIS A 72 -12.31 -6.60 3.69
C HIS A 72 -11.48 -6.28 2.44
N LEU A 73 -12.03 -5.54 1.47
CA LEU A 73 -11.27 -5.06 0.32
C LEU A 73 -10.09 -4.21 0.76
N ARG A 74 -10.32 -3.27 1.70
CA ARG A 74 -9.25 -2.45 2.26
C ARG A 74 -8.18 -3.26 2.99
N ARG A 75 -8.58 -4.30 3.74
CA ARG A 75 -7.63 -5.20 4.39
C ARG A 75 -6.79 -5.97 3.38
N ALA A 76 -7.40 -6.47 2.32
CA ALA A 76 -6.68 -7.15 1.25
C ALA A 76 -5.72 -6.20 0.50
N ASP A 77 -6.08 -4.92 0.33
CA ASP A 77 -5.19 -3.88 -0.17
C ASP A 77 -3.97 -3.67 0.74
N ASP A 78 -4.19 -3.57 2.06
CA ASP A 78 -3.10 -3.50 3.03
C ASP A 78 -2.19 -4.74 2.94
N ASP A 79 -2.77 -5.93 2.88
CA ASP A 79 -2.06 -7.21 2.81
C ASP A 79 -1.22 -7.33 1.53
N PHE A 80 -1.71 -6.81 0.39
CA PHE A 80 -0.98 -6.80 -0.88
C PHE A 80 0.32 -6.00 -0.77
N HIS A 81 0.24 -4.78 -0.27
CA HIS A 81 1.42 -3.92 -0.10
C HIS A 81 2.40 -4.50 0.93
N ASP A 82 1.91 -4.98 2.06
CA ASP A 82 2.75 -5.58 3.10
C ASP A 82 3.41 -6.88 2.63
N ALA A 83 2.72 -7.70 1.84
CA ALA A 83 3.27 -8.91 1.25
C ALA A 83 4.41 -8.61 0.28
N ILE A 84 4.26 -7.61 -0.61
CA ILE A 84 5.33 -7.17 -1.50
C ILE A 84 6.56 -6.73 -0.71
N CYS A 85 6.38 -5.92 0.34
CA CYS A 85 7.50 -5.50 1.21
C CYS A 85 8.21 -6.69 1.84
N ARG A 86 7.49 -7.67 2.33
CA ARG A 86 8.06 -8.88 2.94
C ARG A 86 8.75 -9.77 1.91
N LEU A 87 8.12 -9.99 0.75
CA LEU A 87 8.66 -10.80 -0.34
C LEU A 87 9.88 -10.17 -1.02
N SER A 88 10.07 -8.85 -0.88
CA SER A 88 11.30 -8.17 -1.33
C SER A 88 12.56 -8.70 -0.65
N LYS A 89 12.43 -9.32 0.53
CA LYS A 89 13.55 -9.77 1.39
C LYS A 89 14.54 -8.65 1.74
N ARG A 90 14.08 -7.38 1.69
CA ARG A 90 14.86 -6.20 2.03
C ARG A 90 14.35 -5.61 3.34
N THR A 91 15.03 -5.95 4.43
CA THR A 91 14.61 -5.59 5.79
C THR A 91 14.41 -4.09 5.98
N VAL A 92 15.35 -3.26 5.51
CA VAL A 92 15.25 -1.80 5.64
C VAL A 92 14.02 -1.24 4.90
N ILE A 93 13.77 -1.72 3.68
CA ILE A 93 12.58 -1.32 2.90
C ILE A 93 11.30 -1.70 3.64
N LYS A 94 11.19 -2.95 4.08
CA LYS A 94 10.04 -3.46 4.83
C LYS A 94 9.81 -2.67 6.12
N ASP A 95 10.86 -2.49 6.93
CA ASP A 95 10.76 -1.84 8.24
C ASP A 95 10.47 -0.33 8.12
N THR A 96 10.77 0.27 6.97
CA THR A 96 10.39 1.65 6.65
C THR A 96 8.97 1.75 6.13
N LEU A 97 8.58 0.93 5.15
CA LEU A 97 7.28 1.05 4.46
C LEU A 97 6.10 0.56 5.28
N VAL A 98 6.21 -0.58 5.99
CA VAL A 98 5.08 -1.16 6.71
C VAL A 98 4.51 -0.21 7.78
N PRO A 99 5.31 0.51 8.60
CA PRO A 99 4.78 1.54 9.49
C PRO A 99 4.09 2.70 8.75
N LEU A 100 4.60 3.09 7.56
CA LEU A 100 4.00 4.16 6.76
C LEU A 100 2.65 3.71 6.15
N HIS A 101 2.51 2.45 5.74
CA HIS A 101 1.23 1.88 5.33
C HIS A 101 0.18 2.00 6.44
N ARG A 102 0.54 1.70 7.68
CA ARG A 102 -0.36 1.83 8.84
C ARG A 102 -0.81 3.27 9.07
N LYS A 103 0.12 4.23 8.96
CA LYS A 103 -0.17 5.66 9.17
C LYS A 103 -1.14 6.22 8.12
N THR A 104 -1.09 5.73 6.89
CA THR A 104 -1.98 6.19 5.79
C THR A 104 -3.25 5.36 5.63
N ARG A 105 -3.47 4.36 6.47
CA ARG A 105 -4.62 3.42 6.38
C ARG A 105 -5.97 4.12 6.31
N ARG A 106 -6.18 5.17 7.10
CA ARG A 106 -7.43 5.94 7.12
C ARG A 106 -7.69 6.59 5.76
N TYR A 107 -6.68 7.13 5.12
CA TYR A 107 -6.80 7.81 3.82
C TYR A 107 -7.06 6.80 2.70
N ARG A 108 -6.46 5.61 2.76
CA ARG A 108 -6.76 4.51 1.82
C ARG A 108 -8.19 4.00 1.94
N LYS A 109 -8.77 4.01 3.14
CA LYS A 109 -10.18 3.65 3.32
C LYS A 109 -11.08 4.52 2.45
N ASN A 110 -10.89 5.83 2.47
CA ASN A 110 -11.69 6.76 1.67
C ASN A 110 -11.58 6.47 0.17
N ALA A 111 -10.38 6.11 -0.32
CA ALA A 111 -10.18 5.73 -1.72
C ALA A 111 -10.93 4.45 -2.09
N MET A 112 -11.03 3.46 -1.19
CA MET A 112 -11.76 2.22 -1.43
C MET A 112 -13.29 2.39 -1.35
N GLU A 113 -13.79 3.43 -0.71
CA GLU A 113 -15.22 3.79 -0.68
C GLU A 113 -15.70 4.44 -1.99
N ASP A 114 -14.78 5.03 -2.76
CA ASP A 114 -15.05 5.50 -4.13
C ASP A 114 -14.92 4.32 -5.11
N LYS A 115 -16.05 3.89 -5.66
CA LYS A 115 -16.12 2.74 -6.57
C LYS A 115 -15.26 2.91 -7.81
N ASN A 116 -15.19 4.12 -8.37
CA ASN A 116 -14.37 4.40 -9.54
C ASN A 116 -12.88 4.27 -9.20
N ARG A 117 -12.47 4.85 -8.07
CA ARG A 117 -11.07 4.71 -7.61
C ARG A 117 -10.72 3.27 -7.25
N ALA A 118 -11.62 2.57 -6.55
CA ALA A 118 -11.41 1.15 -6.20
C ALA A 118 -11.25 0.28 -7.46
N THR A 119 -12.02 0.54 -8.52
CA THR A 119 -11.88 -0.14 -9.82
C THR A 119 -10.50 0.09 -10.43
N CYS A 120 -10.03 1.34 -10.44
CA CYS A 120 -8.69 1.68 -10.94
C CYS A 120 -7.59 1.01 -10.11
N THR A 121 -7.71 1.09 -8.77
CA THR A 121 -6.76 0.46 -7.84
C THR A 121 -6.65 -1.04 -8.08
N LEU A 122 -7.79 -1.72 -8.24
CA LEU A 122 -7.80 -3.16 -8.48
C LEU A 122 -7.07 -3.51 -9.80
N LYS A 123 -7.33 -2.76 -10.87
CA LYS A 123 -6.63 -2.92 -12.15
C LYS A 123 -5.12 -2.69 -11.98
N GLU A 124 -4.73 -1.61 -11.31
CA GLU A 124 -3.32 -1.30 -11.03
C GLU A 124 -2.63 -2.44 -10.27
N HIS A 125 -3.29 -3.04 -9.28
CA HIS A 125 -2.75 -4.18 -8.53
C HIS A 125 -2.61 -5.45 -9.39
N HIS A 126 -3.55 -5.73 -10.28
CA HIS A 126 -3.42 -6.82 -11.26
C HIS A 126 -2.21 -6.62 -12.17
N GLU A 127 -2.01 -5.40 -12.69
CA GLU A 127 -0.88 -5.08 -13.55
C GLU A 127 0.47 -5.24 -12.82
N ILE A 128 0.55 -4.82 -11.54
CA ILE A 128 1.74 -5.03 -10.70
C ILE A 128 1.97 -6.53 -10.50
N TYR A 129 0.93 -7.28 -10.14
CA TYR A 129 1.02 -8.74 -9.96
C TYR A 129 1.51 -9.43 -11.24
N ASP A 130 0.96 -9.09 -12.40
CA ASP A 130 1.34 -9.69 -13.68
C ASP A 130 2.80 -9.41 -14.04
N ALA A 131 3.30 -8.20 -13.75
CA ALA A 131 4.70 -7.84 -13.93
C ALA A 131 5.61 -8.67 -13.01
N ILE A 132 5.22 -8.85 -11.74
CA ILE A 132 5.94 -9.70 -10.78
C ILE A 132 5.91 -11.16 -11.24
N ALA A 133 4.75 -11.67 -11.63
CA ALA A 133 4.58 -13.07 -12.07
C ALA A 133 5.37 -13.39 -13.34
N SER A 134 5.52 -12.44 -14.25
CA SER A 134 6.34 -12.57 -15.45
C SER A 134 7.84 -12.40 -15.22
N GLY A 135 8.28 -12.07 -13.98
CA GLY A 135 9.67 -11.82 -13.65
C GLY A 135 10.22 -10.49 -14.19
N ASN A 136 9.36 -9.57 -14.63
CA ASN A 136 9.77 -8.27 -15.14
C ASN A 136 9.90 -7.25 -14.00
N ALA A 137 11.06 -7.26 -13.32
CA ALA A 137 11.31 -6.43 -12.15
C ALA A 137 11.26 -4.93 -12.44
N GLU A 138 11.74 -4.47 -13.60
CA GLU A 138 11.69 -3.05 -13.97
C GLU A 138 10.25 -2.60 -14.25
N LEU A 139 9.44 -3.43 -14.90
CA LEU A 139 8.02 -3.13 -15.10
C LEU A 139 7.27 -3.10 -13.77
N ALA A 140 7.53 -4.06 -12.88
CA ALA A 140 6.92 -4.09 -11.54
C ALA A 140 7.27 -2.81 -10.76
N ARG A 141 8.53 -2.38 -10.81
CA ARG A 141 8.99 -1.11 -10.21
C ARG A 141 8.22 0.08 -10.75
N LYS A 142 8.14 0.20 -12.07
CA LYS A 142 7.45 1.30 -12.74
C LYS A 142 5.98 1.35 -12.34
N LEU A 143 5.26 0.23 -12.47
CA LEU A 143 3.82 0.15 -12.17
C LEU A 143 3.50 0.42 -10.70
N ALA A 144 4.31 -0.07 -9.77
CA ALA A 144 4.14 0.20 -8.35
C ALA A 144 4.37 1.70 -8.01
N THR A 145 5.35 2.33 -8.65
CA THR A 145 5.59 3.78 -8.52
C THR A 145 4.41 4.58 -9.06
N GLU A 146 3.93 4.25 -10.26
CA GLU A 146 2.77 4.90 -10.89
C GLU A 146 1.49 4.74 -10.05
N HIS A 147 1.26 3.56 -9.46
CA HIS A 147 0.16 3.30 -8.55
C HIS A 147 0.15 4.29 -7.37
N ILE A 148 1.29 4.54 -6.73
CA ILE A 148 1.38 5.48 -5.61
C ILE A 148 1.17 6.92 -6.06
N ILE A 149 1.67 7.30 -7.24
CA ILE A 149 1.40 8.62 -7.85
C ILE A 149 -0.10 8.80 -8.05
N GLN A 150 -0.80 7.82 -8.62
CA GLN A 150 -2.25 7.87 -8.83
C GLN A 150 -3.01 7.95 -7.49
N ALA A 151 -2.60 7.18 -6.48
CA ALA A 151 -3.19 7.25 -5.15
C ALA A 151 -3.01 8.64 -4.52
N ARG A 152 -1.81 9.23 -4.60
CA ARG A 152 -1.53 10.58 -4.11
C ARG A 152 -2.37 11.63 -4.86
N THR A 153 -2.44 11.54 -6.17
CA THR A 153 -3.24 12.46 -7.01
C THR A 153 -4.72 12.40 -6.63
N HIS A 154 -5.24 11.21 -6.39
CA HIS A 154 -6.63 11.05 -5.94
C HIS A 154 -6.86 11.70 -4.55
N MET A 155 -5.90 11.58 -3.64
CA MET A 155 -6.01 12.15 -2.27
C MET A 155 -5.94 13.68 -2.26
N PHE A 156 -5.09 14.28 -3.08
CA PHE A 156 -4.72 15.69 -3.00
C PHE A 156 -5.04 16.50 -4.25
N GLY A 157 -5.51 15.88 -5.33
CA GLY A 157 -5.91 16.53 -6.57
C GLY A 157 -4.74 16.99 -7.46
N ALA A 158 -3.50 16.56 -7.14
CA ALA A 158 -2.31 16.91 -7.93
C ALA A 158 -1.18 15.89 -7.77
#